data_723e1738845a3be90dda0b2b47519f49
#
_entry.id   723e1738845a3be90dda0b2b47519f49
#
_cell.length_a   1.000
_cell.length_b   1.000
_cell.length_c   1.000
_cell.angle_alpha   90.00
_cell.angle_beta   90.00
_cell.angle_gamma   90.00
#
_symmetry.space_group_name_H-M   'P 1'
#
loop_
_entity.id
_entity.type
_entity.pdbx_description
1 polymer ?
#
loop_
_entity_poly.entity_id
_entity_poly.type
_entity_poly.pdbx_seq_one_letter_code
_entity_poly.pdbx_strand_id
1 'polypeptide(L)'
;MPEVSIDQLRDTDLAAILRDFARYWGDREGLRPLHHPMFVVEFGATALAARGPDGQVLGYLLGFVAPTRDGYIHLVATRDDARGLGLARRLYDTFTELAVARGAVALKALTSPENEGSQAFHRSLGFTLTRVVDYGGAGQTRMIMRKPLSAPGSSTTSGWPVP
;
A
#
# COMPACT_ATOMS: atom_id res chain seq x y z
N MET A 1 -7.45 14.17 -18.98
CA MET A 1 -6.65 13.74 -17.81
C MET A 1 -5.21 13.50 -18.29
N PRO A 2 -4.22 14.07 -17.65
CA PRO A 2 -2.85 13.70 -17.97
C PRO A 2 -2.66 12.20 -17.76
N GLU A 3 -1.98 11.57 -18.69
CA GLU A 3 -1.70 10.14 -18.63
C GLU A 3 -0.80 9.85 -17.42
N VAL A 4 -1.29 9.07 -16.47
CA VAL A 4 -0.53 8.65 -15.29
C VAL A 4 -0.20 7.16 -15.45
N SER A 5 1.08 6.83 -15.48
CA SER A 5 1.57 5.45 -15.44
C SER A 5 1.85 5.01 -14.00
N ILE A 6 1.78 3.68 -13.77
CA ILE A 6 2.28 3.08 -12.53
C ILE A 6 3.40 2.13 -12.88
N ASP A 7 4.56 2.35 -12.28
CA ASP A 7 5.75 1.53 -12.45
C ASP A 7 6.51 1.34 -11.13
N GLN A 8 7.65 0.68 -11.19
CA GLN A 8 8.50 0.45 -10.03
C GLN A 8 9.11 1.76 -9.52
N LEU A 9 9.05 1.97 -8.21
CA LEU A 9 9.74 3.07 -7.53
C LEU A 9 11.26 2.84 -7.58
N ARG A 10 12.02 3.88 -7.87
CA ARG A 10 13.49 3.86 -7.97
C ARG A 10 14.11 4.51 -6.75
N ASP A 11 15.39 4.23 -6.49
CA ASP A 11 16.16 4.87 -5.43
C ASP A 11 16.23 6.40 -5.58
N THR A 12 16.39 6.88 -6.81
CA THR A 12 16.36 8.31 -7.15
C THR A 12 15.02 8.96 -6.86
N ASP A 13 13.92 8.22 -7.00
CA ASP A 13 12.57 8.69 -6.64
C ASP A 13 12.43 8.85 -5.14
N LEU A 14 12.95 7.90 -4.36
CA LEU A 14 12.90 7.97 -2.90
C LEU A 14 13.64 9.22 -2.39
N ALA A 15 14.79 9.53 -2.96
CA ALA A 15 15.54 10.74 -2.64
C ALA A 15 14.74 12.02 -2.97
N ALA A 16 14.05 12.04 -4.12
CA ALA A 16 13.20 13.15 -4.51
C ALA A 16 11.97 13.30 -3.58
N ILE A 17 11.32 12.20 -3.22
CA ILE A 17 10.21 12.19 -2.27
C ILE A 17 10.63 12.76 -0.92
N LEU A 18 11.80 12.35 -0.41
CA LEU A 18 12.32 12.84 0.88
C LEU A 18 12.69 14.32 0.85
N ARG A 19 13.18 14.83 -0.28
CA ARG A 19 13.43 16.25 -0.49
C ARG A 19 12.12 17.04 -0.48
N ASP A 20 11.09 16.54 -1.15
CA ASP A 20 9.79 17.20 -1.31
C ASP A 20 8.74 16.64 -0.32
N PHE A 21 9.18 16.13 0.83
CA PHE A 21 8.40 15.35 1.79
C PHE A 21 7.06 16.02 2.18
N ALA A 22 7.09 17.32 2.44
CA ALA A 22 5.91 18.07 2.85
C ALA A 22 4.78 18.04 1.81
N ARG A 23 5.08 17.84 0.53
CA ARG A 23 4.07 17.72 -0.53
C ARG A 23 3.24 16.45 -0.43
N TYR A 24 3.77 15.41 0.19
CA TYR A 24 3.09 14.14 0.39
C TYR A 24 2.46 14.03 1.79
N TRP A 25 3.17 14.52 2.80
CA TRP A 25 2.86 14.27 4.21
C TRP A 25 2.57 15.52 5.04
N GLY A 26 2.69 16.73 4.46
CA GLY A 26 2.53 17.97 5.19
C GLY A 26 3.59 18.11 6.28
N ASP A 27 3.17 18.43 7.48
CA ASP A 27 3.99 18.61 8.67
C ASP A 27 4.29 17.31 9.46
N ARG A 28 3.93 16.13 8.90
CA ARG A 28 4.06 14.84 9.58
C ARG A 28 5.50 14.29 9.52
N GLU A 29 6.48 15.06 9.97
CA GLU A 29 7.90 14.70 9.92
C GLU A 29 8.25 13.38 10.63
N GLY A 30 7.44 12.94 11.59
CA GLY A 30 7.60 11.63 12.24
C GLY A 30 7.48 10.43 11.32
N LEU A 31 6.93 10.60 10.10
CA LEU A 31 6.85 9.55 9.09
C LEU A 31 8.09 9.46 8.20
N ARG A 32 8.98 10.45 8.24
CA ARG A 32 10.20 10.47 7.42
C ARG A 32 11.11 9.25 7.66
N PRO A 33 11.37 8.81 8.90
CA PRO A 33 12.20 7.63 9.17
C PRO A 33 11.61 6.32 8.64
N LEU A 34 10.32 6.27 8.33
CA LEU A 34 9.65 5.09 7.78
C LEU A 34 9.98 4.86 6.30
N HIS A 35 10.64 5.82 5.64
CA HIS A 35 11.07 5.72 4.23
C HIS A 35 12.47 5.11 4.13
N HIS A 36 12.60 3.88 4.62
CA HIS A 36 13.90 3.20 4.60
C HIS A 36 14.23 2.70 3.19
N PRO A 37 15.48 2.88 2.70
CA PRO A 37 15.90 2.45 1.36
C PRO A 37 15.65 0.96 1.06
N MET A 38 15.58 0.09 2.07
CA MET A 38 15.31 -1.34 1.89
C MET A 38 14.02 -1.60 1.11
N PHE A 39 13.01 -0.73 1.22
CA PHE A 39 11.76 -0.90 0.48
C PHE A 39 11.95 -0.78 -1.03
N VAL A 40 12.98 -0.09 -1.46
CA VAL A 40 13.31 0.07 -2.89
C VAL A 40 14.41 -0.91 -3.32
N VAL A 41 15.40 -1.13 -2.47
CA VAL A 41 16.56 -1.99 -2.79
C VAL A 41 16.23 -3.47 -2.63
N GLU A 42 15.66 -3.87 -1.47
CA GLU A 42 15.40 -5.29 -1.17
C GLU A 42 14.00 -5.73 -1.61
N PHE A 43 13.01 -4.84 -1.49
CA PHE A 43 11.62 -5.11 -1.85
C PHE A 43 11.15 -4.33 -3.08
N GLY A 44 12.09 -3.84 -3.91
CA GLY A 44 11.82 -2.91 -5.00
C GLY A 44 10.79 -3.38 -6.02
N ALA A 45 10.67 -4.69 -6.23
CA ALA A 45 9.67 -5.24 -7.15
C ALA A 45 8.21 -4.97 -6.73
N THR A 46 7.98 -4.58 -5.47
CA THR A 46 6.66 -4.26 -4.91
C THR A 46 6.56 -2.81 -4.41
N ALA A 47 7.61 -2.01 -4.59
CA ALA A 47 7.55 -0.56 -4.38
C ALA A 47 7.11 0.13 -5.68
N LEU A 48 6.06 0.93 -5.61
CA LEU A 48 5.37 1.48 -6.79
C LEU A 48 5.38 3.01 -6.79
N ALA A 49 5.47 3.58 -7.98
CA ALA A 49 5.29 5.01 -8.24
C ALA A 49 4.18 5.25 -9.27
N ALA A 50 3.29 6.19 -8.99
CA ALA A 50 2.39 6.77 -9.97
C ALA A 50 3.08 8.01 -10.56
N ARG A 51 3.35 8.00 -11.88
CA ARG A 51 4.10 9.05 -12.57
C ARG A 51 3.23 9.86 -13.50
N GLY A 52 3.42 11.16 -13.44
CA GLY A 52 2.86 12.07 -14.42
C GLY A 52 3.63 12.07 -15.75
N PRO A 53 3.15 12.84 -16.73
CA PRO A 53 3.75 12.89 -18.08
C PRO A 53 5.23 13.28 -18.08
N ASP A 54 5.66 14.10 -17.12
CA ASP A 54 7.04 14.57 -16.99
C ASP A 54 7.92 13.59 -16.19
N GLY A 55 7.43 12.37 -15.90
CA GLY A 55 8.13 11.37 -15.11
C GLY A 55 8.16 11.65 -13.60
N GLN A 56 7.57 12.77 -13.16
CA GLN A 56 7.50 13.12 -11.73
C GLN A 56 6.63 12.16 -10.94
N VAL A 57 7.01 11.84 -9.72
CA VAL A 57 6.22 11.00 -8.83
C VAL A 57 5.04 11.80 -8.28
N LEU A 58 3.83 11.38 -8.59
CA LEU A 58 2.57 11.98 -8.10
C LEU A 58 2.02 11.24 -6.89
N GLY A 59 2.42 9.99 -6.73
CA GLY A 59 2.06 9.15 -5.59
C GLY A 59 2.95 7.92 -5.57
N TYR A 60 3.02 7.25 -4.43
CA TYR A 60 3.83 6.04 -4.29
C TYR A 60 3.26 5.10 -3.22
N LEU A 61 3.67 3.86 -3.30
CA LEU A 61 3.36 2.82 -2.33
C LEU A 61 4.64 2.04 -2.00
N LEU A 62 4.93 1.93 -0.70
CA LEU A 62 5.97 1.05 -0.19
C LEU A 62 5.31 -0.18 0.41
N GLY A 63 5.64 -1.37 -0.08
CA GLY A 63 5.05 -2.61 0.39
C GLY A 63 5.87 -3.83 -0.02
N PHE A 64 5.53 -4.97 0.53
CA PHE A 64 6.18 -6.26 0.27
C PHE A 64 5.23 -7.41 0.61
N VAL A 65 5.57 -8.63 0.18
CA VAL A 65 4.88 -9.84 0.62
C VAL A 65 5.64 -10.44 1.79
N ALA A 66 5.00 -10.48 2.95
CA ALA A 66 5.59 -11.00 4.18
C ALA A 66 5.65 -12.55 4.18
N PRO A 67 6.51 -13.17 5.01
CA PRO A 67 6.54 -14.62 5.20
C PRO A 67 5.19 -15.20 5.66
N THR A 68 4.34 -14.40 6.31
CA THR A 68 2.95 -14.75 6.67
C THR A 68 2.01 -14.84 5.47
N ARG A 69 2.50 -14.56 4.26
CA ARG A 69 1.73 -14.44 3.02
C ARG A 69 0.72 -13.28 3.03
N ASP A 70 0.95 -12.28 3.84
CA ASP A 70 0.25 -11.01 3.73
C ASP A 70 1.01 -10.07 2.77
N GLY A 71 0.32 -9.49 1.80
CA GLY A 71 0.78 -8.32 1.06
C GLY A 71 0.71 -7.12 1.99
N TYR A 72 1.85 -6.74 2.57
CA TYR A 72 1.92 -5.69 3.58
C TYR A 72 2.17 -4.34 2.92
N ILE A 73 1.26 -3.40 3.12
CA ILE A 73 1.38 -2.01 2.68
C ILE A 73 1.91 -1.19 3.86
N HIS A 74 3.16 -0.73 3.71
CA HIS A 74 3.86 0.03 4.74
C HIS A 74 3.50 1.51 4.70
N LEU A 75 3.58 2.13 3.53
CA LEU A 75 3.19 3.51 3.29
C LEU A 75 2.53 3.66 1.92
N VAL A 76 1.57 4.54 1.83
CA VAL A 76 1.00 5.04 0.58
C VAL A 76 0.78 6.54 0.73
N ALA A 77 1.17 7.30 -0.27
CA ALA A 77 0.95 8.75 -0.29
C ALA A 77 0.67 9.24 -1.71
N THR A 78 -0.11 10.31 -1.78
CA THR A 78 -0.36 11.07 -2.99
C THR A 78 0.06 12.51 -2.75
N ARG A 79 0.78 13.08 -3.70
CA ARG A 79 1.23 14.48 -3.66
C ARG A 79 0.02 15.41 -3.59
N ASP A 80 0.16 16.52 -2.90
CA ASP A 80 -0.92 17.48 -2.60
C ASP A 80 -1.70 17.95 -3.83
N ASP A 81 -1.00 18.23 -4.94
CA ASP A 81 -1.58 18.67 -6.20
C ASP A 81 -2.15 17.53 -7.08
N ALA A 82 -1.98 16.29 -6.66
CA ALA A 82 -2.48 15.09 -7.36
C ALA A 82 -3.55 14.34 -6.55
N ARG A 83 -4.02 14.92 -5.45
CA ARG A 83 -5.12 14.35 -4.66
C ARG A 83 -6.44 14.39 -5.45
N GLY A 84 -7.32 13.44 -5.17
CA GLY A 84 -8.61 13.34 -5.86
C GLY A 84 -8.55 12.67 -7.25
N LEU A 85 -7.35 12.31 -7.75
CA LEU A 85 -7.20 11.62 -9.03
C LEU A 85 -7.30 10.08 -8.93
N GLY A 86 -7.62 9.55 -7.76
CA GLY A 86 -7.75 8.09 -7.54
C GLY A 86 -6.42 7.34 -7.54
N LEU A 87 -5.28 8.02 -7.43
CA LEU A 87 -3.95 7.40 -7.54
C LEU A 87 -3.68 6.38 -6.45
N ALA A 88 -4.09 6.64 -5.20
CA ALA A 88 -3.93 5.69 -4.11
C ALA A 88 -4.67 4.37 -4.41
N ARG A 89 -5.89 4.42 -4.93
CA ARG A 89 -6.63 3.21 -5.34
C ARG A 89 -5.90 2.45 -6.43
N ARG A 90 -5.44 3.13 -7.47
CA ARG A 90 -4.68 2.51 -8.57
C ARG A 90 -3.39 1.86 -8.09
N LEU A 91 -2.66 2.49 -7.16
CA LEU A 91 -1.48 1.91 -6.51
C LEU A 91 -1.83 0.65 -5.72
N TYR A 92 -2.95 0.64 -4.99
CA TYR A 92 -3.44 -0.55 -4.29
C TYR A 92 -3.83 -1.68 -5.25
N ASP A 93 -4.50 -1.37 -6.35
CA ASP A 93 -4.90 -2.36 -7.34
C ASP A 93 -3.66 -3.02 -7.97
N THR A 94 -2.69 -2.22 -8.41
CA THR A 94 -1.42 -2.74 -8.97
C THR A 94 -0.63 -3.54 -7.94
N PHE A 95 -0.52 -3.05 -6.70
CA PHE A 95 0.14 -3.79 -5.62
C PHE A 95 -0.55 -5.13 -5.33
N THR A 96 -1.88 -5.15 -5.36
CA THR A 96 -2.67 -6.38 -5.15
C THR A 96 -2.34 -7.44 -6.20
N GLU A 97 -2.29 -7.06 -7.47
CA GLU A 97 -1.90 -7.98 -8.57
C GLU A 97 -0.49 -8.54 -8.35
N LEU A 98 0.47 -7.68 -8.00
CA LEU A 98 1.84 -8.09 -7.72
C LEU A 98 1.94 -9.00 -6.49
N ALA A 99 1.19 -8.72 -5.44
CA ALA A 99 1.17 -9.51 -4.21
C ALA A 99 0.56 -10.89 -4.46
N VAL A 100 -0.57 -10.97 -5.19
CA VAL A 100 -1.20 -12.25 -5.58
C VAL A 100 -0.23 -13.09 -6.41
N ALA A 101 0.44 -12.49 -7.39
CA ALA A 101 1.44 -13.19 -8.21
C ALA A 101 2.62 -13.74 -7.39
N ARG A 102 2.85 -13.20 -6.20
CA ARG A 102 3.86 -13.64 -5.22
C ARG A 102 3.30 -14.53 -4.11
N GLY A 103 2.08 -15.00 -4.24
CA GLY A 103 1.44 -15.93 -3.32
C GLY A 103 0.81 -15.29 -2.08
N ALA A 104 0.56 -13.99 -2.07
CA ALA A 104 -0.17 -13.35 -0.99
C ALA A 104 -1.61 -13.87 -0.92
N VAL A 105 -2.11 -14.08 0.29
CA VAL A 105 -3.48 -14.55 0.58
C VAL A 105 -4.36 -13.45 1.15
N ALA A 106 -3.75 -12.35 1.58
CA ALA A 106 -4.45 -11.18 2.10
C ALA A 106 -3.59 -9.92 1.91
N LEU A 107 -4.23 -8.76 1.94
CA LEU A 107 -3.56 -7.48 2.14
C LEU A 107 -3.63 -7.09 3.60
N LYS A 108 -2.59 -6.44 4.10
CA LYS A 108 -2.50 -5.93 5.47
C LYS A 108 -1.84 -4.56 5.50
N ALA A 109 -2.38 -3.67 6.30
CA ALA A 109 -1.81 -2.37 6.61
C ALA A 109 -2.07 -2.00 8.07
N LEU A 110 -1.31 -1.06 8.60
CA LEU A 110 -1.45 -0.57 9.96
C LEU A 110 -1.60 0.95 9.95
N THR A 111 -2.40 1.45 10.88
CA THR A 111 -2.48 2.90 11.13
C THR A 111 -2.71 3.16 12.61
N SER A 112 -2.58 4.42 13.02
CA SER A 112 -2.95 4.83 14.39
C SER A 112 -4.47 4.90 14.53
N PRO A 113 -5.00 4.71 15.76
CA PRO A 113 -6.44 4.83 16.01
C PRO A 113 -7.02 6.21 15.65
N GLU A 114 -6.20 7.25 15.69
CA GLU A 114 -6.60 8.65 15.43
C GLU A 114 -6.64 8.97 13.92
N ASN A 115 -6.06 8.13 13.07
CA ASN A 115 -6.03 8.36 11.63
C ASN A 115 -7.33 7.89 10.96
N GLU A 116 -8.39 8.66 11.16
CA GLU A 116 -9.72 8.36 10.63
C GLU A 116 -9.75 8.34 9.10
N GLY A 117 -8.98 9.20 8.44
CA GLY A 117 -8.90 9.25 6.99
C GLY A 117 -8.35 7.96 6.38
N SER A 118 -7.28 7.42 6.95
CA SER A 118 -6.73 6.11 6.53
C SER A 118 -7.73 4.99 6.77
N GLN A 119 -8.40 4.99 7.91
CA GLN A 119 -9.40 3.97 8.24
C GLN A 119 -10.57 4.00 7.26
N ALA A 120 -11.11 5.18 6.95
CA ALA A 120 -12.21 5.35 5.99
C ALA A 120 -11.80 4.90 4.59
N PHE A 121 -10.60 5.27 4.15
CA PHE A 121 -10.04 4.83 2.86
C PHE A 121 -9.96 3.31 2.76
N HIS A 122 -9.42 2.64 3.77
CA HIS A 122 -9.29 1.18 3.77
C HIS A 122 -10.65 0.48 3.84
N ARG A 123 -11.61 1.00 4.61
CA ARG A 123 -12.99 0.49 4.57
C ARG A 123 -13.58 0.57 3.15
N SER A 124 -13.34 1.67 2.45
CA SER A 124 -13.81 1.85 1.06
C SER A 124 -13.20 0.85 0.08
N LEU A 125 -12.03 0.29 0.41
CA LEU A 125 -11.36 -0.76 -0.35
C LEU A 125 -11.76 -2.18 0.09
N GLY A 126 -12.64 -2.32 1.08
CA GLY A 126 -13.10 -3.61 1.58
C GLY A 126 -12.24 -4.25 2.68
N PHE A 127 -11.39 -3.47 3.34
CA PHE A 127 -10.64 -3.94 4.50
C PHE A 127 -11.53 -4.00 5.74
N THR A 128 -11.31 -5.01 6.57
CA THR A 128 -11.79 -5.06 7.96
C THR A 128 -10.74 -4.45 8.88
N LEU A 129 -11.20 -3.76 9.92
CA LEU A 129 -10.33 -3.05 10.87
C LEU A 129 -10.47 -3.67 12.26
N THR A 130 -9.32 -3.95 12.89
CA THR A 130 -9.25 -4.46 14.26
C THR A 130 -8.33 -3.58 15.08
N ARG A 131 -8.81 -3.12 16.24
CA ARG A 131 -7.99 -2.35 17.19
C ARG A 131 -7.18 -3.33 18.05
N VAL A 132 -5.86 -3.17 18.05
CA VAL A 132 -4.94 -3.99 18.84
C VAL A 132 -4.18 -3.08 19.81
N VAL A 133 -4.46 -3.29 21.09
CA VAL A 133 -3.81 -2.57 22.18
C VAL A 133 -2.37 -3.06 22.29
N ASP A 134 -1.45 -2.12 22.51
CA ASP A 134 -0.02 -2.40 22.71
C ASP A 134 0.62 -3.27 21.62
N TYR A 135 0.19 -3.11 20.37
CA TYR A 135 0.69 -3.86 19.21
C TYR A 135 2.23 -3.84 19.09
N GLY A 136 2.84 -2.71 19.32
CA GLY A 136 4.30 -2.51 19.26
C GLY A 136 4.95 -2.31 20.63
N GLY A 137 4.26 -2.66 21.70
CA GLY A 137 4.65 -2.41 23.08
C GLY A 137 3.69 -1.45 23.79
N ALA A 138 3.92 -1.19 25.07
CA ALA A 138 3.04 -0.37 25.91
C ALA A 138 2.75 1.00 25.28
N GLY A 139 1.47 1.34 25.18
CA GLY A 139 1.01 2.60 24.56
C GLY A 139 1.04 2.64 23.03
N GLN A 140 1.46 1.57 22.36
CA GLN A 140 1.57 1.47 20.91
C GLN A 140 0.34 0.80 20.27
N THR A 141 -0.86 1.28 20.60
CA THR A 141 -2.11 0.78 20.00
C THR A 141 -2.13 1.07 18.50
N ARG A 142 -2.60 0.09 17.70
CA ARG A 142 -2.73 0.22 16.24
C ARG A 142 -4.10 -0.29 15.78
N MET A 143 -4.54 0.26 14.65
CA MET A 143 -5.61 -0.32 13.84
C MET A 143 -4.96 -1.23 12.80
N ILE A 144 -5.24 -2.52 12.88
CA ILE A 144 -4.85 -3.49 11.85
C ILE A 144 -5.96 -3.54 10.82
N MET A 145 -5.58 -3.32 9.57
CA MET A 145 -6.48 -3.33 8.43
C MET A 145 -6.12 -4.52 7.55
N ARG A 146 -7.06 -5.44 7.32
CA ARG A 146 -6.81 -6.68 6.59
C ARG A 146 -7.92 -6.96 5.59
N LYS A 147 -7.54 -7.40 4.40
CA LYS A 147 -8.46 -7.80 3.33
C LYS A 147 -8.02 -9.15 2.77
N PRO A 148 -8.79 -10.23 2.96
CA PRO A 148 -8.52 -11.50 2.29
C PRO A 148 -8.57 -11.34 0.77
N LEU A 149 -7.69 -12.07 0.07
CA LEU A 149 -7.63 -12.11 -1.39
C LEU A 149 -8.18 -13.46 -1.87
N SER A 150 -8.95 -13.44 -2.96
CA SER A 150 -9.37 -14.67 -3.62
C SER A 150 -8.17 -15.35 -4.24
N ALA A 151 -8.02 -16.68 -4.07
CA ALA A 151 -7.00 -17.44 -4.76
C ALA A 151 -7.23 -17.33 -6.28
N PRO A 152 -6.16 -17.18 -7.11
CA PRO A 152 -6.31 -17.28 -8.55
C PRO A 152 -6.83 -18.69 -8.88
N GLY A 153 -8.07 -18.80 -9.43
CA GLY A 153 -8.63 -20.03 -9.95
C GLY A 153 -9.60 -20.78 -9.06
N SER A 154 -10.26 -20.19 -8.08
CA SER A 154 -11.47 -20.79 -7.46
C SER A 154 -12.72 -20.49 -8.30
N SER A 155 -12.75 -20.93 -9.55
CA SER A 155 -14.01 -21.21 -10.21
C SER A 155 -14.52 -22.52 -9.61
N THR A 156 -15.60 -22.47 -8.89
CA THR A 156 -16.39 -23.60 -8.44
C THR A 156 -16.82 -24.40 -9.67
N THR A 157 -16.10 -25.46 -10.01
CA THR A 157 -16.64 -26.54 -10.77
C THR A 157 -17.46 -27.39 -9.81
N SER A 158 -18.73 -27.07 -9.73
CA SER A 158 -19.75 -27.96 -9.23
C SER A 158 -19.85 -29.18 -10.19
N GLY A 159 -19.82 -30.35 -9.61
CA GLY A 159 -20.40 -31.50 -10.27
C GLY A 159 -19.43 -32.57 -10.72
N TRP A 160 -19.15 -33.51 -9.81
CA TRP A 160 -18.94 -34.91 -10.20
C TRP A 160 -20.16 -35.70 -9.75
N PRO A 161 -20.87 -36.38 -10.63
CA PRO A 161 -21.79 -37.41 -10.21
C PRO A 161 -20.97 -38.64 -9.80
N VAL A 162 -21.16 -39.07 -8.57
CA VAL A 162 -20.68 -40.38 -8.13
C VAL A 162 -21.63 -41.48 -8.64
N PRO A 163 -21.13 -42.60 -9.11
CA PRO A 163 -21.97 -43.74 -9.50
C PRO A 163 -22.65 -44.41 -8.31
#